data_a0555dbc4c516ac6e8a9e04617f7a031
#
_entry.id   a0555dbc4c516ac6e8a9e04617f7a031
#
_cell.length_a   1.000
_cell.length_b   1.000
_cell.length_c   1.000
_cell.angle_alpha   90.00
_cell.angle_beta   90.00
_cell.angle_gamma   90.00
#
_symmetry.space_group_name_H-M   'P 1'
#
loop_
_entity.id
_entity.type
_entity.pdbx_description
1 polymer ?
#
loop_
_entity_poly.entity_id
_entity_poly.type
_entity_poly.pdbx_seq_one_letter_code
_entity_poly.pdbx_strand_id
1 'polypeptide(L)'
;QKRTEMLHKDRKMFCEMVDASLRRHFEAIKALTRNGTYFFDYGNSFMKAMYDSGIKEISKNGRDEKDGFIWPSYVEDIMGPLLFDYGYGPFRWVCLSGKPEDLDATDKAAMDCIDPERRFQDRDNWVWIRDAKKNKMVVGTQARILYQDAEGRTNIALRFNEMIREGKVGPVMIGRDHHDVSGTDSPFRETANIKDGSNVMADMAVQCFAGNAARGMSLCALHNGGGVGIGKAVNGGFGMLLDGSERVDEILRSAMMWDVMGGVARRNWARNENALETSAAYNEKQKGKAHITLPYLPDEELIEETVGKFMK
;
A
#
# COMPACT_ATOMS: atom_id res chain seq x y z
N GLN A 1 11.46 29.30 3.02
CA GLN A 1 12.44 30.36 2.70
C GLN A 1 13.51 30.44 3.79
N LYS A 2 13.21 30.81 5.06
CA LYS A 2 14.19 30.87 6.17
C LYS A 2 14.95 29.56 6.41
N ARG A 3 14.27 28.40 6.31
CA ARG A 3 14.91 27.08 6.46
C ARG A 3 15.92 26.80 5.36
N THR A 4 15.58 27.13 4.12
CA THR A 4 16.45 26.97 2.95
C THR A 4 17.68 27.87 3.08
N GLU A 5 17.49 29.12 3.49
CA GLU A 5 18.59 30.05 3.73
C GLU A 5 19.55 29.56 4.81
N MET A 6 19.01 29.03 5.91
CA MET A 6 19.83 28.47 7.00
C MET A 6 20.60 27.23 6.53
N LEU A 7 19.97 26.32 5.80
CA LEU A 7 20.59 25.13 5.24
C LEU A 7 21.81 25.48 4.35
N HIS A 8 21.71 26.57 3.58
CA HIS A 8 22.81 27.02 2.71
C HIS A 8 23.87 27.82 3.44
N LYS A 9 23.51 28.61 4.45
CA LYS A 9 24.45 29.49 5.17
C LYS A 9 25.19 28.77 6.29
N ASP A 10 24.52 27.89 7.02
CA ASP A 10 25.09 27.13 8.12
C ASP A 10 24.39 25.75 8.26
N ARG A 11 24.83 24.84 7.41
CA ARG A 11 24.29 23.48 7.38
C ARG A 11 24.47 22.74 8.71
N LYS A 12 25.59 22.97 9.41
CA LYS A 12 25.88 22.33 10.68
C LYS A 12 24.86 22.75 11.74
N MET A 13 24.69 24.05 11.94
CA MET A 13 23.68 24.57 12.85
C MET A 13 22.27 24.12 12.50
N PHE A 14 21.93 24.08 11.18
CA PHE A 14 20.65 23.57 10.73
C PHE A 14 20.41 22.11 11.16
N CYS A 15 21.40 21.22 10.95
CA CYS A 15 21.30 19.82 11.37
C CYS A 15 21.18 19.71 12.90
N GLU A 16 21.98 20.41 13.67
CA GLU A 16 21.90 20.42 15.14
C GLU A 16 20.52 20.83 15.65
N MET A 17 19.89 21.83 15.01
CA MET A 17 18.53 22.25 15.35
C MET A 17 17.48 21.18 15.00
N VAL A 18 17.64 20.48 13.87
CA VAL A 18 16.77 19.37 13.48
C VAL A 18 16.90 18.23 14.49
N ASP A 19 18.12 17.82 14.83
CA ASP A 19 18.39 16.74 15.78
C ASP A 19 17.82 17.06 17.16
N ALA A 20 18.02 18.30 17.64
CA ALA A 20 17.43 18.78 18.89
C ALA A 20 15.88 18.78 18.84
N SER A 21 15.30 19.05 17.69
CA SER A 21 13.85 18.97 17.50
C SER A 21 13.37 17.52 17.56
N LEU A 22 14.06 16.61 16.86
CA LEU A 22 13.75 15.18 16.88
C LEU A 22 13.83 14.59 18.29
N ARG A 23 14.86 14.97 19.06
CA ARG A 23 15.00 14.56 20.48
C ARG A 23 13.79 15.02 21.31
N ARG A 24 13.36 16.27 21.16
CA ARG A 24 12.17 16.78 21.87
C ARG A 24 10.90 16.04 21.49
N HIS A 25 10.71 15.70 20.20
CA HIS A 25 9.58 14.88 19.75
C HIS A 25 9.64 13.49 20.38
N PHE A 26 10.80 12.84 20.36
CA PHE A 26 10.98 11.53 20.97
C PHE A 26 10.58 11.53 22.45
N GLU A 27 11.09 12.48 23.25
CA GLU A 27 10.77 12.56 24.68
C GLU A 27 9.27 12.84 24.92
N ALA A 28 8.67 13.72 24.13
CA ALA A 28 7.23 14.02 24.22
C ALA A 28 6.38 12.79 23.90
N ILE A 29 6.67 12.07 22.80
CA ILE A 29 5.94 10.85 22.41
C ILE A 29 6.14 9.76 23.47
N LYS A 30 7.38 9.59 23.97
CA LYS A 30 7.68 8.64 25.03
C LYS A 30 6.90 8.93 26.33
N ALA A 31 6.73 10.20 26.68
CA ALA A 31 5.90 10.58 27.81
C ALA A 31 4.41 10.28 27.58
N LEU A 32 3.88 10.57 26.39
CA LEU A 32 2.50 10.27 26.02
C LEU A 32 2.22 8.77 26.03
N THR A 33 3.11 7.97 25.44
CA THR A 33 2.93 6.50 25.35
C THR A 33 3.02 5.83 26.72
N ARG A 34 3.85 6.33 27.65
CA ARG A 34 3.86 5.88 29.06
C ARG A 34 2.54 6.13 29.78
N ASN A 35 1.79 7.13 29.35
CA ASN A 35 0.47 7.47 29.90
C ASN A 35 -0.69 6.79 29.16
N GLY A 36 -0.41 5.74 28.35
CA GLY A 36 -1.41 4.94 27.66
C GLY A 36 -1.83 5.44 26.28
N THR A 37 -1.20 6.50 25.75
CA THR A 37 -1.44 6.92 24.36
C THR A 37 -0.84 5.90 23.41
N TYR A 38 -1.63 5.38 22.45
CA TYR A 38 -1.09 4.58 21.36
C TYR A 38 -0.51 5.48 20.27
N PHE A 39 0.76 5.30 19.97
CA PHE A 39 1.45 6.03 18.93
C PHE A 39 1.95 5.07 17.86
N PHE A 40 1.86 5.47 16.61
CA PHE A 40 2.47 4.80 15.46
C PHE A 40 3.03 5.83 14.49
N ASP A 41 4.10 5.47 13.81
CA ASP A 41 4.60 6.21 12.64
C ASP A 41 3.88 5.70 11.39
N TYR A 42 3.68 6.57 10.41
CA TYR A 42 2.98 6.15 9.19
C TYR A 42 3.81 5.16 8.35
N GLY A 43 5.09 5.41 8.18
CA GLY A 43 5.93 4.60 7.31
C GLY A 43 7.40 4.52 7.74
N ASN A 44 7.69 4.47 9.02
CA ASN A 44 9.05 4.35 9.61
C ASN A 44 10.01 5.53 9.40
N SER A 45 9.76 6.46 8.48
CA SER A 45 10.72 7.52 8.16
C SER A 45 10.98 8.48 9.31
N PHE A 46 9.99 8.74 10.15
CA PHE A 46 10.16 9.61 11.31
C PHE A 46 11.00 8.91 12.39
N MET A 47 10.71 7.64 12.66
CA MET A 47 11.52 6.83 13.59
C MET A 47 12.94 6.64 13.07
N LYS A 48 13.10 6.39 11.77
CA LYS A 48 14.42 6.32 11.13
C LYS A 48 15.19 7.63 11.25
N ALA A 49 14.54 8.78 11.06
CA ALA A 49 15.16 10.09 11.23
C ALA A 49 15.61 10.31 12.69
N MET A 50 14.81 9.89 13.67
CA MET A 50 15.21 9.92 15.09
C MET A 50 16.45 9.04 15.34
N TYR A 51 16.46 7.83 14.81
CA TYR A 51 17.62 6.93 14.93
C TYR A 51 18.89 7.52 14.32
N ASP A 52 18.80 8.11 13.12
CA ASP A 52 19.91 8.73 12.41
C ASP A 52 20.44 9.99 13.12
N SER A 53 19.57 10.70 13.86
CA SER A 53 19.96 11.83 14.71
C SER A 53 20.65 11.40 16.03
N GLY A 54 20.93 10.11 16.21
CA GLY A 54 21.61 9.56 17.36
C GLY A 54 20.72 9.09 18.51
N ILE A 55 19.40 9.06 18.32
CA ILE A 55 18.45 8.55 19.32
C ILE A 55 18.36 7.02 19.17
N LYS A 56 19.35 6.29 19.69
CA LYS A 56 19.42 4.84 19.54
C LYS A 56 18.31 4.09 20.29
N GLU A 57 17.79 4.69 21.35
CA GLU A 57 16.68 4.18 22.16
C GLU A 57 15.37 3.98 21.39
N ILE A 58 15.25 4.54 20.18
CA ILE A 58 14.09 4.33 19.31
C ILE A 58 14.10 2.93 18.68
N SER A 59 15.25 2.25 18.55
CA SER A 59 15.34 0.88 18.09
C SER A 59 14.94 -0.11 19.18
N LYS A 60 14.33 -1.25 18.83
CA LYS A 60 13.88 -2.28 19.78
C LYS A 60 15.02 -2.82 20.64
N ASN A 61 16.22 -3.00 20.06
CA ASN A 61 17.40 -3.53 20.75
C ASN A 61 18.29 -2.43 21.31
N GLY A 62 17.99 -1.14 21.11
CA GLY A 62 18.77 0.00 21.57
C GLY A 62 20.12 0.21 20.87
N ARG A 63 20.44 -0.56 19.84
CA ARG A 63 21.75 -0.57 19.16
C ARG A 63 21.64 -0.27 17.67
N ASP A 64 20.87 -1.07 16.97
CA ASP A 64 20.66 -0.97 15.53
C ASP A 64 19.19 -1.11 15.17
N GLU A 65 18.86 -0.87 13.90
CA GLU A 65 17.48 -0.86 13.38
C GLU A 65 17.02 -2.21 12.81
N LYS A 66 17.84 -3.28 12.91
CA LYS A 66 17.53 -4.57 12.28
C LYS A 66 16.26 -5.22 12.81
N ASP A 67 15.99 -5.04 14.10
CA ASP A 67 14.80 -5.58 14.74
C ASP A 67 13.60 -4.61 14.70
N GLY A 68 13.76 -3.48 14.00
CA GLY A 68 12.75 -2.44 13.91
C GLY A 68 12.76 -1.48 15.10
N PHE A 69 11.67 -0.72 15.25
CA PHE A 69 11.54 0.38 16.21
C PHE A 69 10.57 0.03 17.35
N ILE A 70 10.68 0.78 18.47
CA ILE A 70 9.85 0.56 19.66
C ILE A 70 8.38 0.90 19.46
N TRP A 71 8.09 1.78 18.52
CA TRP A 71 6.70 2.09 18.10
C TRP A 71 6.40 1.45 16.75
N PRO A 72 5.15 1.01 16.53
CA PRO A 72 4.80 0.37 15.28
C PRO A 72 4.77 1.35 14.10
N SER A 73 5.00 0.82 12.90
CA SER A 73 4.68 1.46 11.63
C SER A 73 3.25 1.15 11.25
N TYR A 74 2.48 2.15 10.88
CA TYR A 74 1.12 1.94 10.39
C TYR A 74 1.10 1.08 9.12
N VAL A 75 2.01 1.35 8.19
CA VAL A 75 2.07 0.62 6.92
C VAL A 75 2.61 -0.80 7.10
N GLU A 76 3.72 -0.95 7.83
CA GLU A 76 4.41 -2.24 7.95
C GLU A 76 3.72 -3.17 8.96
N ASP A 77 3.48 -2.67 10.18
CA ASP A 77 3.04 -3.52 11.30
C ASP A 77 1.51 -3.62 11.41
N ILE A 78 0.76 -2.67 10.84
CA ILE A 78 -0.69 -2.63 10.92
C ILE A 78 -1.33 -2.96 9.57
N MET A 79 -1.14 -2.12 8.55
CA MET A 79 -1.76 -2.36 7.24
C MET A 79 -1.18 -3.57 6.52
N GLY A 80 0.12 -3.82 6.68
CA GLY A 80 0.79 -4.96 6.05
C GLY A 80 0.06 -6.28 6.32
N PRO A 81 0.06 -6.77 7.57
CA PRO A 81 -0.55 -8.05 7.91
C PRO A 81 -2.08 -8.05 7.84
N LEU A 82 -2.73 -6.91 8.07
CA LEU A 82 -4.20 -6.84 8.08
C LEU A 82 -4.82 -6.65 6.70
N LEU A 83 -4.12 -5.99 5.77
CA LEU A 83 -4.67 -5.58 4.48
C LEU A 83 -3.78 -6.00 3.30
N PHE A 84 -2.51 -5.59 3.26
CA PHE A 84 -1.66 -5.75 2.09
C PHE A 84 -1.33 -7.20 1.78
N ASP A 85 -1.14 -8.04 2.79
CA ASP A 85 -0.90 -9.48 2.60
C ASP A 85 -2.08 -10.18 1.91
N TYR A 86 -3.28 -9.63 2.06
CA TYR A 86 -4.49 -10.10 1.38
C TYR A 86 -4.80 -9.37 0.05
N GLY A 87 -3.92 -8.46 -0.37
CA GLY A 87 -4.12 -7.68 -1.58
C GLY A 87 -5.05 -6.48 -1.43
N TYR A 88 -5.51 -6.15 -0.22
CA TYR A 88 -6.29 -4.94 0.01
C TYR A 88 -5.39 -3.71 -0.04
N GLY A 89 -5.84 -2.71 -0.74
CA GLY A 89 -5.17 -1.42 -0.84
C GLY A 89 -6.08 -0.36 -1.44
N PRO A 90 -5.64 0.90 -1.49
CA PRO A 90 -6.45 2.01 -1.98
C PRO A 90 -6.94 1.78 -3.40
N PHE A 91 -8.23 1.90 -3.59
CA PHE A 91 -8.92 1.87 -4.88
C PHE A 91 -9.85 3.07 -4.96
N ARG A 92 -9.70 3.86 -6.00
CA ARG A 92 -10.44 5.12 -6.18
C ARG A 92 -11.21 5.14 -7.46
N TRP A 93 -12.34 5.87 -7.47
CA TRP A 93 -13.01 6.26 -8.70
C TRP A 93 -13.51 7.70 -8.65
N VAL A 94 -13.63 8.29 -9.83
CA VAL A 94 -14.14 9.64 -10.06
C VAL A 94 -15.15 9.58 -11.19
N CYS A 95 -16.37 10.05 -10.93
CA CYS A 95 -17.39 10.23 -11.96
C CYS A 95 -17.08 11.49 -12.75
N LEU A 96 -16.62 11.36 -14.00
CA LEU A 96 -16.15 12.48 -14.81
C LEU A 96 -17.29 13.42 -15.27
N SER A 97 -18.53 12.96 -15.19
CA SER A 97 -19.70 13.82 -15.42
C SER A 97 -19.84 14.96 -14.38
N GLY A 98 -19.24 14.77 -13.19
CA GLY A 98 -19.41 15.65 -12.04
C GLY A 98 -20.81 15.60 -11.41
N LYS A 99 -21.70 14.71 -11.88
CA LYS A 99 -23.08 14.60 -11.41
C LYS A 99 -23.15 13.78 -10.11
N PRO A 100 -23.83 14.27 -9.06
CA PRO A 100 -24.06 13.52 -7.83
C PRO A 100 -24.80 12.20 -8.06
N GLU A 101 -25.70 12.14 -9.05
CA GLU A 101 -26.47 10.96 -9.39
C GLU A 101 -25.60 9.82 -9.89
N ASP A 102 -24.53 10.12 -10.64
CA ASP A 102 -23.57 9.12 -11.11
C ASP A 102 -22.75 8.57 -9.93
N LEU A 103 -22.41 9.41 -8.94
CA LEU A 103 -21.74 8.94 -7.73
C LEU A 103 -22.67 8.04 -6.90
N ASP A 104 -23.95 8.44 -6.71
CA ASP A 104 -24.93 7.61 -5.99
C ASP A 104 -25.12 6.23 -6.69
N ALA A 105 -25.13 6.22 -8.03
CA ALA A 105 -25.26 4.99 -8.81
C ALA A 105 -24.03 4.10 -8.71
N THR A 106 -22.81 4.69 -8.77
CA THR A 106 -21.57 3.93 -8.63
C THR A 106 -21.35 3.46 -7.20
N ASP A 107 -21.72 4.24 -6.17
CA ASP A 107 -21.72 3.81 -4.78
C ASP A 107 -22.57 2.56 -4.58
N LYS A 108 -23.81 2.57 -5.10
CA LYS A 108 -24.70 1.40 -5.03
C LYS A 108 -24.11 0.19 -5.75
N ALA A 109 -23.60 0.36 -6.96
CA ALA A 109 -22.99 -0.72 -7.72
C ALA A 109 -21.76 -1.32 -7.03
N ALA A 110 -20.93 -0.49 -6.38
CA ALA A 110 -19.81 -0.96 -5.57
C ALA A 110 -20.28 -1.77 -4.35
N MET A 111 -21.32 -1.32 -3.64
CA MET A 111 -21.92 -2.07 -2.53
C MET A 111 -22.48 -3.42 -2.97
N ASP A 112 -23.12 -3.48 -4.16
CA ASP A 112 -23.66 -4.72 -4.72
C ASP A 112 -22.55 -5.72 -5.11
N CYS A 113 -21.33 -5.26 -5.37
CA CYS A 113 -20.16 -6.09 -5.67
C CYS A 113 -19.39 -6.55 -4.42
N ILE A 114 -19.64 -5.98 -3.26
CA ILE A 114 -18.93 -6.26 -2.01
C ILE A 114 -19.78 -7.17 -1.12
N ASP A 115 -19.23 -8.33 -0.78
CA ASP A 115 -19.80 -9.20 0.26
C ASP A 115 -19.28 -8.75 1.64
N PRO A 116 -20.10 -8.08 2.47
CA PRO A 116 -19.67 -7.56 3.76
C PRO A 116 -19.35 -8.65 4.80
N GLU A 117 -19.72 -9.90 4.53
CA GLU A 117 -19.47 -11.02 5.45
C GLU A 117 -18.18 -11.77 5.10
N ARG A 118 -17.55 -11.50 3.94
CA ARG A 118 -16.34 -12.18 3.49
C ARG A 118 -15.13 -11.87 4.38
N ARG A 119 -14.93 -10.58 4.72
CA ARG A 119 -13.81 -10.11 5.53
C ARG A 119 -14.15 -8.79 6.21
N PHE A 120 -13.52 -8.50 7.35
CA PHE A 120 -13.77 -7.25 8.10
C PHE A 120 -13.61 -6.00 7.23
N GLN A 121 -12.61 -5.95 6.33
CA GLN A 121 -12.41 -4.81 5.45
C GLN A 121 -13.53 -4.62 4.43
N ASP A 122 -14.12 -5.71 3.94
CA ASP A 122 -15.28 -5.63 3.03
C ASP A 122 -16.50 -5.04 3.76
N ARG A 123 -16.69 -5.43 5.03
CA ARG A 123 -17.72 -4.83 5.89
C ARG A 123 -17.49 -3.35 6.12
N ASP A 124 -16.25 -2.96 6.41
CA ASP A 124 -15.89 -1.55 6.61
C ASP A 124 -16.08 -0.74 5.32
N ASN A 125 -15.71 -1.26 4.17
CA ASN A 125 -15.96 -0.66 2.86
C ASN A 125 -17.47 -0.45 2.62
N TRP A 126 -18.27 -1.47 2.89
CA TRP A 126 -19.72 -1.41 2.71
C TRP A 126 -20.36 -0.35 3.58
N VAL A 127 -20.00 -0.30 4.88
CA VAL A 127 -20.47 0.71 5.84
C VAL A 127 -19.99 2.12 5.42
N TRP A 128 -18.74 2.24 4.99
CA TRP A 128 -18.14 3.48 4.52
C TRP A 128 -18.93 4.10 3.35
N ILE A 129 -19.25 3.30 2.31
CA ILE A 129 -20.02 3.80 1.16
C ILE A 129 -21.45 4.11 1.58
N ARG A 130 -22.12 3.22 2.32
CA ARG A 130 -23.50 3.41 2.79
C ARG A 130 -23.69 4.75 3.49
N ASP A 131 -22.74 5.10 4.34
CA ASP A 131 -22.84 6.29 5.19
C ASP A 131 -22.15 7.52 4.59
N ALA A 132 -21.48 7.38 3.44
CA ALA A 132 -20.69 8.44 2.83
C ALA A 132 -21.50 9.71 2.54
N LYS A 133 -22.67 9.57 1.92
CA LYS A 133 -23.54 10.72 1.60
C LYS A 133 -24.03 11.43 2.86
N LYS A 134 -24.48 10.66 3.86
CA LYS A 134 -24.93 11.18 5.18
C LYS A 134 -23.81 11.97 5.86
N ASN A 135 -22.59 11.46 5.78
CA ASN A 135 -21.41 12.08 6.41
C ASN A 135 -20.74 13.13 5.51
N LYS A 136 -21.34 13.47 4.36
CA LYS A 136 -20.80 14.46 3.40
C LYS A 136 -19.38 14.15 2.95
N MET A 137 -19.10 12.87 2.70
CA MET A 137 -17.77 12.37 2.31
C MET A 137 -17.46 12.59 0.83
N VAL A 138 -17.64 13.82 0.35
CA VAL A 138 -17.26 14.26 -0.99
C VAL A 138 -16.29 15.43 -0.84
N VAL A 139 -15.11 15.31 -1.44
CA VAL A 139 -14.07 16.32 -1.37
C VAL A 139 -13.76 16.82 -2.78
N GLY A 140 -14.26 17.98 -3.11
CA GLY A 140 -13.95 18.71 -4.33
C GLY A 140 -14.54 18.15 -5.62
N THR A 141 -14.93 16.88 -5.69
CA THR A 141 -15.52 16.23 -6.87
C THR A 141 -16.33 15.01 -6.49
N GLN A 142 -17.05 14.42 -7.47
CA GLN A 142 -17.82 13.18 -7.30
C GLN A 142 -16.89 11.96 -7.31
N ALA A 143 -16.28 11.65 -6.17
CA ALA A 143 -15.26 10.60 -6.03
C ALA A 143 -15.42 9.78 -4.76
N ARG A 144 -14.90 8.56 -4.78
CA ARG A 144 -14.77 7.66 -3.63
C ARG A 144 -13.41 7.00 -3.56
N ILE A 145 -13.07 6.53 -2.38
CA ILE A 145 -11.94 5.66 -2.11
C ILE A 145 -12.38 4.51 -1.21
N LEU A 146 -11.89 3.33 -1.50
CA LEU A 146 -12.01 2.12 -0.69
C LEU A 146 -10.64 1.48 -0.49
N TYR A 147 -10.56 0.51 0.42
CA TYR A 147 -9.48 -0.45 0.48
C TYR A 147 -10.01 -1.79 -0.04
N GLN A 148 -9.65 -2.19 -1.25
CA GLN A 148 -10.21 -3.36 -1.90
C GLN A 148 -9.11 -4.25 -2.49
N ASP A 149 -9.36 -5.56 -2.49
CA ASP A 149 -8.46 -6.57 -3.05
C ASP A 149 -8.55 -6.65 -4.59
N ALA A 150 -7.72 -7.50 -5.18
CA ALA A 150 -7.63 -7.63 -6.64
C ALA A 150 -8.96 -8.02 -7.28
N GLU A 151 -9.69 -8.96 -6.69
CA GLU A 151 -10.97 -9.44 -7.22
C GLU A 151 -12.06 -8.38 -7.07
N GLY A 152 -12.17 -7.76 -5.90
CA GLY A 152 -13.14 -6.70 -5.65
C GLY A 152 -12.91 -5.49 -6.56
N ARG A 153 -11.67 -5.05 -6.75
CA ARG A 153 -11.34 -3.98 -7.71
C ARG A 153 -11.77 -4.34 -9.12
N THR A 154 -11.50 -5.57 -9.56
CA THR A 154 -11.87 -6.05 -10.89
C THR A 154 -13.37 -6.05 -11.06
N ASN A 155 -14.13 -6.62 -10.12
CA ASN A 155 -15.58 -6.73 -10.19
C ASN A 155 -16.26 -5.35 -10.18
N ILE A 156 -15.84 -4.45 -9.29
CA ILE A 156 -16.37 -3.09 -9.22
C ILE A 156 -16.08 -2.33 -10.51
N ALA A 157 -14.86 -2.39 -11.03
CA ALA A 157 -14.47 -1.69 -12.26
C ALA A 157 -15.24 -2.22 -13.49
N LEU A 158 -15.39 -3.55 -13.61
CA LEU A 158 -16.20 -4.16 -14.69
C LEU A 158 -17.66 -3.74 -14.60
N ARG A 159 -18.22 -3.70 -13.39
CA ARG A 159 -19.61 -3.25 -13.19
C ARG A 159 -19.79 -1.79 -13.59
N PHE A 160 -18.85 -0.91 -13.25
CA PHE A 160 -18.88 0.48 -13.69
C PHE A 160 -18.79 0.59 -15.22
N ASN A 161 -17.89 -0.17 -15.84
CA ASN A 161 -17.75 -0.15 -17.31
C ASN A 161 -19.01 -0.63 -18.01
N GLU A 162 -19.67 -1.66 -17.47
CA GLU A 162 -20.98 -2.12 -17.96
C GLU A 162 -22.06 -1.03 -17.83
N MET A 163 -22.14 -0.32 -16.67
CA MET A 163 -23.12 0.76 -16.48
C MET A 163 -22.90 1.92 -17.45
N ILE A 164 -21.64 2.22 -17.81
CA ILE A 164 -21.31 3.22 -18.82
C ILE A 164 -21.83 2.74 -20.20
N ARG A 165 -21.58 1.49 -20.56
CA ARG A 165 -22.06 0.86 -21.80
C ARG A 165 -23.58 0.90 -21.92
N GLU A 166 -24.28 0.72 -20.81
CA GLU A 166 -25.73 0.81 -20.72
C GLU A 166 -26.26 2.25 -20.68
N GLY A 167 -25.40 3.27 -20.66
CA GLY A 167 -25.77 4.68 -20.56
C GLY A 167 -26.37 5.09 -19.22
N LYS A 168 -26.16 4.32 -18.16
CA LYS A 168 -26.66 4.59 -16.79
C LYS A 168 -25.84 5.64 -16.07
N VAL A 169 -24.55 5.73 -16.36
CA VAL A 169 -23.62 6.72 -15.80
C VAL A 169 -22.69 7.23 -16.90
N GLY A 170 -22.12 8.41 -16.69
CA GLY A 170 -21.05 8.95 -17.55
C GLY A 170 -19.72 8.20 -17.34
N PRO A 171 -18.67 8.56 -18.12
CA PRO A 171 -17.35 7.97 -17.97
C PRO A 171 -16.81 8.09 -16.55
N VAL A 172 -16.08 7.06 -16.11
CA VAL A 172 -15.49 6.97 -14.78
C VAL A 172 -13.98 6.77 -14.91
N MET A 173 -13.21 7.52 -14.12
CA MET A 173 -11.77 7.29 -13.97
C MET A 173 -11.52 6.50 -12.70
N ILE A 174 -10.85 5.36 -12.80
CA ILE A 174 -10.38 4.60 -11.65
C ILE A 174 -8.88 4.73 -11.49
N GLY A 175 -8.40 4.50 -10.27
CA GLY A 175 -6.98 4.53 -9.95
C GLY A 175 -6.73 4.05 -8.53
N ARG A 176 -5.48 4.18 -8.08
CA ARG A 176 -5.09 3.89 -6.70
C ARG A 176 -4.03 4.87 -6.21
N ASP A 177 -3.75 4.84 -4.93
CA ASP A 177 -2.57 5.50 -4.39
C ASP A 177 -1.30 4.83 -4.91
N HIS A 178 -0.25 5.62 -5.12
CA HIS A 178 1.01 5.12 -5.67
C HIS A 178 1.82 4.29 -4.68
N HIS A 179 1.47 4.29 -3.41
CA HIS A 179 1.96 3.38 -2.39
C HIS A 179 0.81 2.47 -1.96
N ASP A 180 0.77 1.32 -2.55
CA ASP A 180 -0.24 0.30 -2.38
C ASP A 180 0.43 -1.05 -2.09
N VAL A 181 -0.36 -2.10 -1.98
CA VAL A 181 0.10 -3.49 -1.81
C VAL A 181 1.14 -3.91 -2.84
N SER A 182 1.17 -3.32 -4.02
CA SER A 182 2.21 -3.53 -5.04
C SER A 182 3.62 -3.09 -4.61
N GLY A 183 3.79 -2.66 -3.37
CA GLY A 183 5.09 -2.45 -2.75
C GLY A 183 5.91 -1.35 -3.38
N THR A 184 5.26 -0.26 -3.70
CA THR A 184 5.83 0.76 -4.56
C THR A 184 6.51 1.90 -3.82
N ASP A 185 6.56 1.88 -2.51
CA ASP A 185 7.23 2.92 -1.69
C ASP A 185 8.46 2.34 -0.97
N SER A 186 9.37 1.80 -1.77
CA SER A 186 10.65 1.26 -1.31
C SER A 186 11.63 2.41 -0.98
N PRO A 187 12.50 2.27 0.01
CA PRO A 187 12.73 1.09 0.85
C PRO A 187 12.05 1.13 2.23
N PHE A 188 11.36 2.20 2.59
CA PHE A 188 11.05 2.49 3.99
C PHE A 188 9.61 2.20 4.42
N ARG A 189 8.75 1.80 3.49
CA ARG A 189 7.32 1.59 3.77
C ARG A 189 6.90 0.17 3.44
N GLU A 190 6.23 -0.05 2.31
CA GLU A 190 5.64 -1.35 1.95
C GLU A 190 6.66 -2.49 1.85
N THR A 191 7.94 -2.18 1.73
CA THR A 191 9.02 -3.17 1.66
C THR A 191 9.86 -3.28 2.93
N ALA A 192 9.55 -2.53 3.98
CA ALA A 192 10.38 -2.46 5.18
C ALA A 192 10.45 -3.78 5.96
N ASN A 193 9.42 -4.62 5.86
CA ASN A 193 9.37 -5.94 6.49
C ASN A 193 10.15 -7.04 5.72
N ILE A 194 10.69 -6.73 4.55
CA ILE A 194 11.51 -7.66 3.77
C ILE A 194 12.91 -7.73 4.40
N LYS A 195 13.34 -8.91 4.81
CA LYS A 195 14.57 -9.11 5.61
C LYS A 195 15.78 -9.60 4.81
N ASP A 196 15.62 -9.98 3.56
CA ASP A 196 16.68 -10.52 2.71
C ASP A 196 17.54 -9.46 2.00
N GLY A 197 17.33 -8.18 2.31
CA GLY A 197 18.02 -7.04 1.70
C GLY A 197 17.39 -6.51 0.42
N SER A 198 16.41 -7.19 -0.15
CA SER A 198 15.73 -6.77 -1.37
C SER A 198 14.70 -5.64 -1.16
N ASN A 199 14.52 -5.20 0.08
CA ASN A 199 13.70 -4.04 0.42
C ASN A 199 14.26 -2.70 -0.11
N VAL A 200 15.50 -2.68 -0.56
CA VAL A 200 16.19 -1.45 -1.04
C VAL A 200 16.09 -1.30 -2.56
N MET A 201 15.38 -2.16 -3.26
CA MET A 201 15.28 -2.10 -4.70
C MET A 201 14.05 -1.31 -5.17
N ALA A 202 14.19 -0.69 -6.33
CA ALA A 202 13.13 0.06 -7.00
C ALA A 202 12.42 -0.76 -8.12
N ASP A 203 12.85 -1.96 -8.38
CA ASP A 203 12.36 -2.78 -9.49
C ASP A 203 10.89 -3.18 -9.34
N MET A 204 10.37 -3.30 -8.12
CA MET A 204 8.94 -3.54 -7.90
C MET A 204 8.07 -2.43 -8.50
N ALA A 205 8.41 -1.17 -8.27
CA ALA A 205 7.70 -0.04 -8.85
C ALA A 205 7.82 -0.01 -10.38
N VAL A 206 9.01 -0.35 -10.90
CA VAL A 206 9.26 -0.45 -12.34
C VAL A 206 8.46 -1.60 -12.97
N GLN A 207 8.43 -2.78 -12.34
CA GLN A 207 7.63 -3.91 -12.80
C GLN A 207 6.13 -3.60 -12.81
N CYS A 208 5.62 -2.96 -11.75
CA CYS A 208 4.25 -2.50 -11.67
C CYS A 208 3.92 -1.54 -12.82
N PHE A 209 4.75 -0.52 -13.02
CA PHE A 209 4.62 0.46 -14.09
C PHE A 209 4.63 -0.19 -15.48
N ALA A 210 5.66 -1.00 -15.78
CA ALA A 210 5.81 -1.66 -17.07
C ALA A 210 4.65 -2.62 -17.36
N GLY A 211 4.22 -3.38 -16.37
CA GLY A 211 3.11 -4.32 -16.51
C GLY A 211 1.75 -3.65 -16.71
N ASN A 212 1.51 -2.53 -16.03
CA ASN A 212 0.30 -1.73 -16.22
C ASN A 212 0.27 -1.07 -17.61
N ALA A 213 1.40 -0.53 -18.06
CA ALA A 213 1.54 0.04 -19.40
C ALA A 213 1.34 -1.02 -20.50
N ALA A 214 1.98 -2.19 -20.38
CA ALA A 214 1.85 -3.29 -21.33
C ALA A 214 0.42 -3.84 -21.43
N ARG A 215 -0.38 -3.71 -20.37
CA ARG A 215 -1.79 -4.15 -20.36
C ARG A 215 -2.77 -3.09 -20.84
N GLY A 216 -2.30 -1.88 -21.13
CA GLY A 216 -3.11 -0.83 -21.75
C GLY A 216 -3.82 0.08 -20.76
N MET A 217 -3.34 0.25 -19.54
CA MET A 217 -3.83 1.28 -18.63
C MET A 217 -3.74 2.67 -19.27
N SER A 218 -4.75 3.52 -19.09
CA SER A 218 -4.82 4.85 -19.71
C SER A 218 -3.75 5.82 -19.22
N LEU A 219 -3.32 5.66 -17.97
CA LEU A 219 -2.26 6.41 -17.33
C LEU A 219 -1.39 5.45 -16.51
N CYS A 220 -0.08 5.51 -16.70
CA CYS A 220 0.88 4.82 -15.85
C CYS A 220 1.87 5.85 -15.31
N ALA A 221 2.15 5.79 -14.02
CA ALA A 221 3.07 6.69 -13.35
C ALA A 221 4.22 5.92 -12.70
N LEU A 222 5.41 6.48 -12.83
CA LEU A 222 6.60 6.08 -12.09
C LEU A 222 7.32 7.35 -11.65
N HIS A 223 7.53 7.54 -10.36
CA HIS A 223 8.11 8.76 -9.84
C HIS A 223 8.79 8.57 -8.48
N ASN A 224 9.63 9.52 -8.09
CA ASN A 224 10.18 9.61 -6.74
C ASN A 224 9.22 10.33 -5.81
N GLY A 225 9.17 9.89 -4.57
CA GLY A 225 8.41 10.56 -3.53
C GLY A 225 6.96 10.06 -3.43
N GLY A 226 6.06 10.93 -3.08
CA GLY A 226 4.69 10.55 -2.78
C GLY A 226 4.48 10.27 -1.29
N GLY A 227 4.88 11.20 -0.42
CA GLY A 227 4.75 11.08 1.02
C GLY A 227 6.09 10.97 1.73
N VAL A 228 6.20 10.01 2.59
CA VAL A 228 7.42 9.74 3.36
C VAL A 228 8.50 9.19 2.43
N GLY A 229 9.68 9.67 2.41
CA GLY A 229 10.77 9.16 1.56
C GLY A 229 10.93 9.88 0.23
N ILE A 230 10.40 11.09 0.10
CA ILE A 230 10.64 11.96 -1.05
C ILE A 230 12.13 12.01 -1.39
N GLY A 231 12.47 11.69 -2.65
CA GLY A 231 13.83 11.62 -3.16
C GLY A 231 14.57 10.31 -2.86
N LYS A 232 14.02 9.43 -2.03
CA LYS A 232 14.58 8.11 -1.72
C LYS A 232 13.67 6.95 -2.15
N ALA A 233 12.37 7.11 -2.01
CA ALA A 233 11.41 6.09 -2.42
C ALA A 233 11.03 6.24 -3.90
N VAL A 234 10.73 5.13 -4.55
CA VAL A 234 10.19 5.06 -5.91
C VAL A 234 8.77 4.50 -5.83
N ASN A 235 7.84 5.17 -6.48
CA ASN A 235 6.43 4.82 -6.49
C ASN A 235 5.95 4.55 -7.91
N GLY A 236 5.00 3.64 -8.05
CA GLY A 236 4.26 3.39 -9.28
C GLY A 236 2.77 3.43 -9.06
N GLY A 237 2.03 3.78 -10.07
CA GLY A 237 0.58 3.82 -10.03
C GLY A 237 -0.05 3.86 -11.40
N PHE A 238 -1.38 3.80 -11.43
CA PHE A 238 -2.14 3.84 -12.66
C PHE A 238 -3.40 4.69 -12.53
N GLY A 239 -3.91 5.08 -13.67
CA GLY A 239 -5.28 5.51 -13.89
C GLY A 239 -5.87 4.79 -15.09
N MET A 240 -7.14 4.40 -15.02
CA MET A 240 -7.86 3.77 -16.11
C MET A 240 -9.17 4.50 -16.38
N LEU A 241 -9.33 5.00 -17.60
CA LEU A 241 -10.58 5.56 -18.07
C LEU A 241 -11.51 4.41 -18.46
N LEU A 242 -12.68 4.36 -17.85
CA LEU A 242 -13.76 3.47 -18.22
C LEU A 242 -14.68 4.19 -19.22
N ASP A 243 -14.81 3.64 -20.40
CA ASP A 243 -15.54 4.21 -21.54
C ASP A 243 -16.72 3.36 -22.03
N GLY A 244 -16.95 2.22 -21.35
CA GLY A 244 -18.00 1.25 -21.69
C GLY A 244 -17.59 0.23 -22.75
N SER A 245 -16.38 0.28 -23.32
CA SER A 245 -15.95 -0.65 -24.37
C SER A 245 -15.59 -2.04 -23.82
N GLU A 246 -15.73 -3.09 -24.65
CA GLU A 246 -15.27 -4.45 -24.35
C GLU A 246 -13.76 -4.52 -24.19
N ARG A 247 -13.01 -3.69 -24.93
CA ARG A 247 -11.56 -3.57 -24.78
C ARG A 247 -11.15 -3.18 -23.36
N VAL A 248 -11.91 -2.27 -22.73
CA VAL A 248 -11.65 -1.88 -21.33
C VAL A 248 -11.94 -3.05 -20.40
N ASP A 249 -12.96 -3.85 -20.63
CA ASP A 249 -13.23 -5.07 -19.85
C ASP A 249 -12.03 -6.05 -19.89
N GLU A 250 -11.43 -6.27 -21.06
CA GLU A 250 -10.26 -7.13 -21.23
C GLU A 250 -9.04 -6.60 -20.44
N ILE A 251 -8.79 -5.28 -20.52
CA ILE A 251 -7.73 -4.62 -19.78
C ILE A 251 -7.95 -4.80 -18.27
N LEU A 252 -9.15 -4.53 -17.78
CA LEU A 252 -9.48 -4.62 -16.35
C LEU A 252 -9.23 -6.02 -15.79
N ARG A 253 -9.65 -7.07 -16.51
CA ARG A 253 -9.46 -8.48 -16.07
C ARG A 253 -8.00 -8.86 -15.90
N SER A 254 -7.11 -8.29 -16.69
CA SER A 254 -5.68 -8.58 -16.65
C SER A 254 -4.92 -7.61 -15.74
N ALA A 255 -5.14 -6.31 -15.89
CA ALA A 255 -4.33 -5.29 -15.26
C ALA A 255 -4.62 -5.12 -13.77
N MET A 256 -5.89 -5.26 -13.32
CA MET A 256 -6.22 -5.19 -11.90
C MET A 256 -5.55 -6.32 -11.11
N MET A 257 -5.57 -7.53 -11.65
CA MET A 257 -4.91 -8.68 -11.03
C MET A 257 -3.40 -8.51 -11.00
N TRP A 258 -2.79 -8.06 -12.09
CA TRP A 258 -1.35 -7.79 -12.15
C TRP A 258 -0.91 -6.76 -11.12
N ASP A 259 -1.60 -5.63 -11.08
CA ASP A 259 -1.24 -4.51 -10.21
C ASP A 259 -1.22 -4.92 -8.73
N VAL A 260 -2.22 -5.68 -8.29
CA VAL A 260 -2.34 -6.09 -6.89
C VAL A 260 -1.49 -7.32 -6.58
N MET A 261 -1.60 -8.37 -7.39
CA MET A 261 -0.99 -9.67 -7.06
C MET A 261 0.54 -9.66 -7.19
N GLY A 262 1.11 -8.72 -7.95
CA GLY A 262 2.55 -8.49 -7.95
C GLY A 262 3.10 -8.10 -6.57
N GLY A 263 2.36 -7.27 -5.83
CA GLY A 263 2.71 -6.90 -4.47
C GLY A 263 2.51 -8.04 -3.47
N VAL A 264 1.39 -8.78 -3.58
CA VAL A 264 1.16 -9.96 -2.75
C VAL A 264 2.26 -11.01 -2.97
N ALA A 265 2.66 -11.23 -4.25
CA ALA A 265 3.75 -12.13 -4.58
C ALA A 265 5.06 -11.73 -3.87
N ARG A 266 5.37 -10.43 -3.84
CA ARG A 266 6.55 -9.94 -3.13
C ARG A 266 6.47 -10.17 -1.63
N ARG A 267 5.29 -9.95 -1.05
CA ARG A 267 5.04 -10.16 0.37
C ARG A 267 5.11 -11.64 0.76
N ASN A 268 4.66 -12.55 -0.10
CA ASN A 268 4.83 -13.99 0.14
C ASN A 268 6.31 -14.40 0.12
N TRP A 269 7.12 -13.83 -0.78
CA TRP A 269 8.57 -14.07 -0.81
C TRP A 269 9.29 -13.49 0.42
N ALA A 270 8.72 -12.47 1.07
CA ALA A 270 9.15 -12.03 2.38
C ALA A 270 8.73 -12.97 3.52
N ARG A 271 8.03 -14.05 3.21
CA ARG A 271 7.51 -15.08 4.14
C ARG A 271 6.42 -14.57 5.08
N ASN A 272 5.64 -13.59 4.65
CA ASN A 272 4.46 -13.16 5.37
C ASN A 272 3.38 -14.26 5.23
N GLU A 273 2.96 -14.82 6.35
CA GLU A 273 2.03 -15.98 6.38
C GLU A 273 0.74 -15.71 5.59
N ASN A 274 0.10 -14.58 5.86
CA ASN A 274 -1.14 -14.21 5.17
C ASN A 274 -0.95 -14.03 3.65
N ALA A 275 0.21 -13.56 3.21
CA ALA A 275 0.52 -13.42 1.79
C ALA A 275 0.81 -14.77 1.11
N LEU A 276 1.40 -15.72 1.85
CA LEU A 276 1.57 -17.11 1.41
C LEU A 276 0.22 -17.78 1.17
N GLU A 277 -0.70 -17.68 2.14
CA GLU A 277 -2.07 -18.21 2.02
C GLU A 277 -2.81 -17.58 0.84
N THR A 278 -2.72 -16.26 0.71
CA THR A 278 -3.37 -15.51 -0.38
C THR A 278 -2.84 -15.93 -1.74
N SER A 279 -1.52 -16.12 -1.88
CA SER A 279 -0.89 -16.58 -3.11
C SER A 279 -1.28 -18.02 -3.45
N ALA A 280 -1.34 -18.90 -2.46
CA ALA A 280 -1.78 -20.29 -2.64
C ALA A 280 -3.24 -20.35 -3.10
N ALA A 281 -4.14 -19.63 -2.44
CA ALA A 281 -5.56 -19.57 -2.81
C ALA A 281 -5.75 -18.98 -4.22
N TYR A 282 -4.95 -17.97 -4.59
CA TYR A 282 -4.94 -17.44 -5.95
C TYR A 282 -4.56 -18.53 -6.97
N ASN A 283 -3.48 -19.27 -6.73
CA ASN A 283 -3.01 -20.33 -7.62
C ASN A 283 -4.07 -21.41 -7.84
N GLU A 284 -4.74 -21.86 -6.79
CA GLU A 284 -5.83 -22.83 -6.86
C GLU A 284 -6.99 -22.31 -7.75
N LYS A 285 -7.39 -21.05 -7.54
CA LYS A 285 -8.46 -20.42 -8.29
C LYS A 285 -8.13 -20.27 -9.78
N GLN A 286 -6.85 -20.00 -10.12
CA GLN A 286 -6.41 -19.82 -11.51
C GLN A 286 -6.30 -21.13 -12.30
N LYS A 287 -6.29 -22.30 -11.65
CA LYS A 287 -6.25 -23.60 -12.30
C LYS A 287 -5.18 -23.74 -13.40
N GLY A 288 -3.98 -23.23 -13.11
CA GLY A 288 -2.84 -23.29 -14.03
C GLY A 288 -2.78 -22.20 -15.10
N LYS A 289 -3.78 -21.28 -15.19
CA LYS A 289 -3.73 -20.14 -16.11
C LYS A 289 -2.75 -19.05 -15.68
N ALA A 290 -2.54 -18.91 -14.38
CA ALA A 290 -1.54 -18.05 -13.77
C ALA A 290 -1.02 -18.73 -12.51
N HIS A 291 0.23 -18.45 -12.16
CA HIS A 291 0.87 -19.04 -11.00
C HIS A 291 1.83 -18.07 -10.35
N ILE A 292 1.64 -17.84 -9.04
CA ILE A 292 2.58 -17.11 -8.20
C ILE A 292 3.48 -18.15 -7.53
N THR A 293 4.78 -18.06 -7.72
CA THR A 293 5.73 -18.96 -7.05
C THR A 293 5.72 -18.70 -5.54
N LEU A 294 5.81 -19.78 -4.76
CA LEU A 294 5.93 -19.72 -3.31
C LEU A 294 7.38 -19.96 -2.89
N PRO A 295 7.87 -19.30 -1.83
CA PRO A 295 9.20 -19.55 -1.32
C PRO A 295 9.26 -20.95 -0.69
N TYR A 296 10.45 -21.53 -0.69
CA TYR A 296 10.74 -22.66 0.15
C TYR A 296 10.73 -22.19 1.61
N LEU A 297 9.95 -22.85 2.45
CA LEU A 297 9.99 -22.64 3.90
C LEU A 297 10.94 -23.70 4.48
N PRO A 298 12.14 -23.31 4.95
CA PRO A 298 13.06 -24.24 5.53
C PRO A 298 12.51 -24.75 6.87
N ASP A 299 12.84 -25.99 7.18
CA ASP A 299 12.64 -26.54 8.51
C ASP A 299 13.70 -25.91 9.44
N GLU A 300 13.26 -24.99 10.32
CA GLU A 300 14.16 -24.26 11.21
C GLU A 300 14.88 -25.19 12.18
N GLU A 301 14.23 -26.24 12.69
CA GLU A 301 14.85 -27.22 13.58
C GLU A 301 15.98 -27.97 12.86
N LEU A 302 15.76 -28.35 11.60
CA LEU A 302 16.77 -29.00 10.77
C LEU A 302 17.96 -28.08 10.48
N ILE A 303 17.69 -26.77 10.27
CA ILE A 303 18.74 -25.77 10.06
C ILE A 303 19.58 -25.63 11.33
N GLU A 304 18.95 -25.42 12.48
CA GLU A 304 19.64 -25.27 13.76
C GLU A 304 20.47 -26.50 14.11
N GLU A 305 19.90 -27.70 13.91
CA GLU A 305 20.63 -28.94 14.11
C GLU A 305 21.84 -29.07 13.18
N THR A 306 21.66 -28.69 11.90
CA THR A 306 22.72 -28.77 10.90
C THR A 306 23.83 -27.78 11.19
N VAL A 307 23.49 -26.50 11.41
CA VAL A 307 24.46 -25.45 11.75
C VAL A 307 25.19 -25.77 13.07
N GLY A 308 24.46 -26.25 14.08
CA GLY A 308 25.04 -26.66 15.35
C GLY A 308 26.05 -27.83 15.23
N LYS A 309 25.92 -28.69 14.21
CA LYS A 309 26.92 -29.76 13.89
C LYS A 309 28.20 -29.22 13.26
N PHE A 310 28.10 -28.10 12.49
CA PHE A 310 29.25 -27.48 11.81
C PHE A 310 29.97 -26.44 12.69
N MET A 311 29.34 -25.96 13.73
CA MET A 311 29.94 -24.96 14.66
C MET A 311 30.62 -25.61 15.87
N LYS A 312 30.60 -26.90 15.99
CA LYS A 312 31.39 -27.71 16.95
C LYS A 312 32.67 -28.23 16.31
#